data_b84be6c86b459bc46407432327ba7345
#
_entry.id   b84be6c86b459bc46407432327ba7345
#
_cell.length_a   1.000
_cell.length_b   1.000
_cell.length_c   1.000
_cell.angle_alpha   90.00
_cell.angle_beta   90.00
_cell.angle_gamma   90.00
#
_symmetry.space_group_name_H-M   'P 1'
#
loop_
_entity.id
_entity.type
_entity.pdbx_description
1 polymer ?
#
loop_
_entity_poly.entity_id
_entity_poly.type
_entity_poly.pdbx_seq_one_letter_code
_entity_poly.pdbx_strand_id
1 'polypeptide(L)'
;MGDVEVNFIVLDNYGRPPPVSVNTAYLSADNWNDYSFRTLFYLTVFDKDGIEHKIGDVKIAFKGQTTEKSTYTTMGKGFSFLNDQYFSLGTDTEYYKNLNKLLPELKQHILTALEDIVYKPEKLKDIEDEEVLNTSLFRGVTLSDVHGQFTRVLNGLTELSDFDFSFVRQGLGGFCDLKISFKVKVGSVPSTNIHAFIGRNGCGKTTILNGMIDAITDSEHVSCFFTESGLFAESRIPTGYFRSLVSVS
;
A
#
# COMPACT_ATOMS: atom_id res chain seq x y z
N MET A 1 -25.98 -20.17 -3.18
CA MET A 1 -25.25 -18.92 -3.04
C MET A 1 -25.58 -18.15 -4.30
N GLY A 2 -26.30 -17.05 -4.20
CA GLY A 2 -26.61 -16.23 -5.38
C GLY A 2 -25.35 -15.47 -5.78
N ASP A 3 -25.00 -15.52 -7.06
CA ASP A 3 -23.91 -14.72 -7.59
C ASP A 3 -24.19 -13.23 -7.31
N VAL A 4 -23.25 -12.56 -6.66
CA VAL A 4 -23.34 -11.11 -6.43
C VAL A 4 -23.00 -10.45 -7.77
N GLU A 5 -24.02 -10.14 -8.55
CA GLU A 5 -23.85 -9.45 -9.83
C GLU A 5 -23.88 -7.93 -9.59
N VAL A 6 -22.78 -7.24 -9.85
CA VAL A 6 -22.66 -5.78 -9.75
C VAL A 6 -22.44 -5.22 -11.15
N ASN A 7 -23.23 -4.22 -11.51
CA ASN A 7 -23.07 -3.52 -12.77
C ASN A 7 -22.16 -2.30 -12.58
N PHE A 8 -21.20 -2.12 -13.47
CA PHE A 8 -20.35 -0.95 -13.49
C PHE A 8 -20.97 0.13 -14.36
N ILE A 9 -20.97 1.36 -13.86
CA ILE A 9 -21.39 2.56 -14.58
C ILE A 9 -20.21 3.51 -14.66
N VAL A 10 -19.84 3.89 -15.87
CA VAL A 10 -18.77 4.86 -16.11
C VAL A 10 -19.38 6.26 -16.16
N LEU A 11 -18.94 7.10 -15.23
CA LEU A 11 -19.34 8.49 -15.15
C LEU A 11 -18.32 9.37 -15.87
N ASP A 12 -18.83 10.43 -16.50
CA ASP A 12 -17.98 11.45 -17.13
C ASP A 12 -17.07 12.12 -16.10
N ASN A 13 -16.11 12.91 -16.57
CA ASN A 13 -15.14 13.60 -15.75
C ASN A 13 -15.76 14.27 -14.53
N TYR A 14 -15.27 13.88 -13.34
CA TYR A 14 -15.77 14.33 -12.03
C TYR A 14 -17.26 14.07 -11.78
N GLY A 15 -17.88 13.18 -12.56
CA GLY A 15 -19.24 12.73 -12.33
C GLY A 15 -19.37 12.09 -10.94
N ARG A 16 -20.46 12.40 -10.23
CA ARG A 16 -20.70 11.84 -8.90
C ARG A 16 -21.76 10.74 -8.99
N PRO A 17 -21.58 9.64 -8.23
CA PRO A 17 -22.64 8.64 -8.06
C PRO A 17 -23.92 9.28 -7.54
N PRO A 18 -25.09 8.71 -7.85
CA PRO A 18 -26.34 9.15 -7.23
C PRO A 18 -26.31 8.87 -5.72
N PRO A 19 -27.10 9.62 -4.91
CA PRO A 19 -27.09 9.45 -3.46
C PRO A 19 -27.65 8.10 -3.00
N VAL A 20 -28.37 7.39 -3.86
CA VAL A 20 -28.94 6.07 -3.58
C VAL A 20 -28.74 5.17 -4.78
N SER A 21 -28.16 4.01 -4.56
CA SER A 21 -28.00 2.94 -5.55
C SER A 21 -27.89 1.59 -4.83
N VAL A 22 -28.02 0.49 -5.56
CA VAL A 22 -27.84 -0.87 -5.03
C VAL A 22 -27.12 -1.72 -6.08
N ASN A 23 -26.28 -2.64 -5.64
CA ASN A 23 -25.55 -3.56 -6.51
C ASN A 23 -24.90 -2.86 -7.72
N THR A 24 -24.30 -1.71 -7.49
CA THR A 24 -23.75 -0.88 -8.58
C THR A 24 -22.38 -0.33 -8.18
N ALA A 25 -21.43 -0.43 -9.09
CA ALA A 25 -20.12 0.19 -8.97
C ALA A 25 -20.01 1.36 -9.95
N TYR A 26 -19.59 2.51 -9.47
CA TYR A 26 -19.41 3.72 -10.25
C TYR A 26 -17.92 3.99 -10.44
N LEU A 27 -17.50 4.16 -11.67
CA LEU A 27 -16.16 4.60 -12.06
C LEU A 27 -16.26 6.06 -12.53
N SER A 28 -15.92 6.98 -11.66
CA SER A 28 -15.85 8.41 -11.98
C SER A 28 -14.51 8.70 -12.65
N ALA A 29 -14.53 9.03 -13.94
CA ALA A 29 -13.31 9.35 -14.65
C ALA A 29 -12.67 10.63 -14.11
N ASP A 30 -11.34 10.62 -14.00
CA ASP A 30 -10.53 11.80 -13.68
C ASP A 30 -9.76 12.25 -14.93
N ASN A 31 -9.63 13.57 -15.09
CA ASN A 31 -8.83 14.17 -16.16
C ASN A 31 -7.33 14.13 -15.90
N TRP A 32 -6.91 13.54 -14.79
CA TRP A 32 -5.49 13.39 -14.50
C TRP A 32 -4.74 12.75 -15.66
N ASN A 33 -3.61 13.32 -15.99
CA ASN A 33 -2.83 13.00 -17.16
C ASN A 33 -1.45 12.51 -16.74
N ASP A 34 -1.19 11.23 -16.95
CA ASP A 34 0.12 10.61 -16.78
C ASP A 34 0.85 10.59 -18.13
N TYR A 35 1.62 11.66 -18.42
CA TYR A 35 2.34 11.83 -19.69
C TYR A 35 1.44 11.63 -20.91
N SER A 36 0.24 12.24 -20.90
CA SER A 36 -0.83 12.15 -21.90
C SER A 36 -1.70 10.89 -21.85
N PHE A 37 -1.37 9.88 -21.07
CA PHE A 37 -2.30 8.78 -20.78
C PHE A 37 -3.37 9.22 -19.76
N ARG A 38 -4.62 8.87 -20.01
CA ARG A 38 -5.77 9.14 -19.12
C ARG A 38 -6.41 7.82 -18.73
N THR A 39 -6.04 7.33 -17.57
CA THR A 39 -6.39 6.00 -17.07
C THR A 39 -7.04 6.04 -15.70
N LEU A 40 -7.07 7.21 -15.02
CA LEU A 40 -7.47 7.34 -13.62
C LEU A 40 -8.98 7.41 -13.47
N PHE A 41 -9.49 6.63 -12.51
CA PHE A 41 -10.90 6.61 -12.09
C PHE A 41 -10.96 6.55 -10.57
N TYR A 42 -12.03 7.11 -10.01
CA TYR A 42 -12.40 6.89 -8.62
C TYR A 42 -13.52 5.85 -8.54
N LEU A 43 -13.30 4.76 -7.80
CA LEU A 43 -14.26 3.68 -7.63
C LEU A 43 -15.13 3.90 -6.38
N THR A 44 -16.44 3.94 -6.57
CA THR A 44 -17.45 3.91 -5.50
C THR A 44 -18.38 2.73 -5.73
N VAL A 45 -18.66 1.96 -4.69
CA VAL A 45 -19.48 0.75 -4.76
C VAL A 45 -20.69 0.90 -3.84
N PHE A 46 -21.87 0.60 -4.35
CA PHE A 46 -23.07 0.41 -3.54
C PHE A 46 -23.37 -1.09 -3.45
N ASP A 47 -23.44 -1.61 -2.25
CA ASP A 47 -23.74 -3.01 -2.02
C ASP A 47 -25.24 -3.34 -2.18
N LYS A 48 -25.62 -4.57 -1.89
CA LYS A 48 -27.02 -5.04 -1.97
C LYS A 48 -27.97 -4.32 -0.99
N ASP A 49 -27.43 -3.76 0.08
CA ASP A 49 -28.19 -3.05 1.12
C ASP A 49 -28.20 -1.52 0.87
N GLY A 50 -27.59 -1.08 -0.25
CA GLY A 50 -27.50 0.33 -0.64
C GLY A 50 -26.46 1.12 0.16
N ILE A 51 -25.54 0.45 0.85
CA ILE A 51 -24.46 1.10 1.59
C ILE A 51 -23.38 1.55 0.60
N GLU A 52 -23.02 2.84 0.67
CA GLU A 52 -21.95 3.41 -0.12
C GLU A 52 -20.58 3.04 0.46
N HIS A 53 -19.73 2.46 -0.37
CA HIS A 53 -18.32 2.17 -0.08
C HIS A 53 -17.43 2.96 -1.03
N LYS A 54 -16.68 3.92 -0.51
CA LYS A 54 -15.66 4.67 -1.22
C LYS A 54 -14.39 3.85 -1.26
N ILE A 55 -14.09 3.26 -2.41
CA ILE A 55 -12.95 2.34 -2.55
C ILE A 55 -11.67 3.13 -2.76
N GLY A 56 -11.64 4.06 -3.70
CA GLY A 56 -10.48 4.89 -3.98
C GLY A 56 -10.09 4.92 -5.44
N ASP A 57 -8.88 5.41 -5.70
CA ASP A 57 -8.36 5.61 -7.03
C ASP A 57 -7.86 4.30 -7.65
N VAL A 58 -8.26 4.06 -8.89
CA VAL A 58 -7.85 2.93 -9.71
C VAL A 58 -7.49 3.39 -11.10
N LYS A 59 -6.38 2.90 -11.62
CA LYS A 59 -5.99 3.12 -13.01
C LYS A 59 -6.43 1.92 -13.84
N ILE A 60 -7.10 2.19 -14.94
CA ILE A 60 -7.58 1.19 -15.89
C ILE A 60 -7.01 1.52 -17.27
N ALA A 61 -6.37 0.55 -17.90
CA ALA A 61 -5.81 0.68 -19.23
C ALA A 61 -6.20 -0.50 -20.11
N PHE A 62 -5.84 -0.47 -21.39
CA PHE A 62 -6.06 -1.56 -22.33
C PHE A 62 -4.85 -1.76 -23.24
N LYS A 63 -4.70 -2.97 -23.78
CA LYS A 63 -3.60 -3.35 -24.67
C LYS A 63 -3.59 -2.47 -25.93
N GLY A 64 -2.42 -1.95 -26.29
CA GLY A 64 -2.24 -1.05 -27.41
C GLY A 64 -2.80 0.35 -27.21
N GLN A 65 -3.02 0.78 -25.95
CA GLN A 65 -3.49 2.13 -25.66
C GLN A 65 -2.43 3.16 -26.05
N THR A 66 -2.85 4.18 -26.77
CA THR A 66 -2.04 5.35 -27.09
C THR A 66 -2.49 6.56 -26.31
N THR A 67 -1.68 7.61 -26.31
CA THR A 67 -1.98 8.88 -25.64
C THR A 67 -3.20 9.63 -26.24
N GLU A 68 -3.61 9.28 -27.45
CA GLU A 68 -4.77 9.87 -28.14
C GLU A 68 -6.11 9.32 -27.64
N LYS A 69 -6.10 8.13 -26.99
CA LYS A 69 -7.32 7.45 -26.54
C LYS A 69 -7.36 7.37 -25.01
N SER A 70 -8.30 8.05 -24.40
CA SER A 70 -8.59 7.91 -22.97
C SER A 70 -9.34 6.60 -22.71
N THR A 71 -9.02 5.91 -21.63
CA THR A 71 -9.67 4.64 -21.28
C THR A 71 -11.18 4.78 -21.16
N TYR A 72 -11.69 5.86 -20.55
CA TYR A 72 -13.12 6.05 -20.35
C TYR A 72 -13.92 6.10 -21.68
N THR A 73 -13.30 6.53 -22.79
CA THR A 73 -13.96 6.60 -24.11
C THR A 73 -14.12 5.22 -24.75
N THR A 74 -13.41 4.22 -24.28
CA THR A 74 -13.41 2.86 -24.84
C THR A 74 -14.27 1.87 -24.06
N MET A 75 -14.59 2.18 -22.80
CA MET A 75 -15.31 1.27 -21.89
C MET A 75 -16.84 1.28 -22.09
N GLY A 76 -17.39 2.24 -22.84
CA GLY A 76 -18.84 2.47 -22.90
C GLY A 76 -19.38 3.10 -21.60
N LYS A 77 -20.71 3.23 -21.50
CA LYS A 77 -21.35 3.83 -20.32
C LYS A 77 -21.59 2.87 -19.16
N GLY A 78 -21.46 1.57 -19.40
CA GLY A 78 -21.61 0.54 -18.39
C GLY A 78 -21.22 -0.84 -18.90
N PHE A 79 -20.85 -1.71 -17.96
CA PHE A 79 -20.45 -3.10 -18.23
C PHE A 79 -20.62 -3.95 -16.97
N SER A 80 -20.65 -5.28 -17.11
CA SER A 80 -20.56 -6.21 -15.99
C SER A 80 -19.13 -6.68 -15.78
N PHE A 81 -18.38 -6.90 -16.86
CA PHE A 81 -16.97 -7.29 -16.87
C PHE A 81 -16.24 -6.57 -17.99
N LEU A 82 -15.03 -6.12 -17.71
CA LEU A 82 -14.09 -5.71 -18.76
C LEU A 82 -13.58 -6.98 -19.47
N ASN A 83 -13.32 -6.88 -20.75
CA ASN A 83 -12.73 -7.99 -21.50
C ASN A 83 -11.22 -8.09 -21.22
N ASP A 84 -10.58 -9.14 -21.69
CA ASP A 84 -9.18 -9.47 -21.46
C ASP A 84 -8.16 -8.47 -22.03
N GLN A 85 -8.61 -7.54 -22.87
CA GLN A 85 -7.78 -6.44 -23.36
C GLN A 85 -7.49 -5.41 -22.26
N TYR A 86 -8.37 -5.29 -21.28
CA TYR A 86 -8.21 -4.33 -20.19
C TYR A 86 -7.40 -4.92 -19.03
N PHE A 87 -6.81 -4.04 -18.25
CA PHE A 87 -6.14 -4.33 -17.00
C PHE A 87 -6.20 -3.13 -16.06
N SER A 88 -6.23 -3.39 -14.77
CA SER A 88 -6.34 -2.33 -13.77
C SER A 88 -5.37 -2.50 -12.60
N LEU A 89 -5.13 -1.40 -11.89
CA LEU A 89 -4.27 -1.35 -10.72
C LEU A 89 -4.76 -0.27 -9.76
N GLY A 90 -5.01 -0.61 -8.51
CA GLY A 90 -5.22 0.37 -7.44
C GLY A 90 -3.98 1.25 -7.28
N THR A 91 -4.15 2.54 -7.02
CA THR A 91 -3.03 3.49 -6.95
C THR A 91 -2.21 3.37 -5.67
N ASP A 92 -2.78 2.79 -4.63
CA ASP A 92 -2.14 2.64 -3.32
C ASP A 92 -2.73 1.46 -2.51
N THR A 93 -2.16 1.21 -1.34
CA THR A 93 -2.63 0.16 -0.43
C THR A 93 -4.00 0.44 0.17
N GLU A 94 -4.42 1.72 0.26
CA GLU A 94 -5.73 2.09 0.81
C GLU A 94 -6.88 1.60 -0.07
N TYR A 95 -6.71 1.62 -1.39
CA TYR A 95 -7.64 1.00 -2.33
C TYR A 95 -7.93 -0.47 -1.96
N TYR A 96 -6.89 -1.27 -1.73
CA TYR A 96 -7.03 -2.69 -1.37
C TYR A 96 -7.56 -2.90 0.06
N LYS A 97 -7.22 -2.02 1.01
CA LYS A 97 -7.81 -2.02 2.35
C LYS A 97 -9.31 -1.76 2.29
N ASN A 98 -9.74 -0.81 1.46
CA ASN A 98 -11.16 -0.49 1.31
C ASN A 98 -11.93 -1.62 0.62
N LEU A 99 -11.35 -2.30 -0.37
CA LEU A 99 -11.91 -3.52 -0.95
C LEU A 99 -12.08 -4.63 0.09
N ASN A 100 -11.16 -4.75 1.04
CA ASN A 100 -11.25 -5.76 2.11
C ASN A 100 -12.37 -5.50 3.13
N LYS A 101 -12.96 -4.30 3.14
CA LYS A 101 -14.14 -3.98 3.97
C LYS A 101 -15.44 -4.51 3.36
N LEU A 102 -15.42 -4.86 2.07
CA LEU A 102 -16.55 -5.45 1.37
C LEU A 102 -16.71 -6.93 1.72
N LEU A 103 -17.90 -7.46 1.45
CA LEU A 103 -18.09 -8.92 1.50
C LEU A 103 -17.15 -9.61 0.51
N PRO A 104 -16.62 -10.80 0.86
CA PRO A 104 -15.62 -11.50 0.03
C PRO A 104 -16.06 -11.71 -1.42
N GLU A 105 -17.33 -12.07 -1.64
CA GLU A 105 -17.89 -12.31 -2.97
C GLU A 105 -17.94 -11.02 -3.79
N LEU A 106 -18.32 -9.89 -3.18
CA LEU A 106 -18.38 -8.59 -3.83
C LEU A 106 -16.97 -8.10 -4.19
N LYS A 107 -16.02 -8.23 -3.26
CA LYS A 107 -14.60 -7.92 -3.53
C LYS A 107 -14.06 -8.71 -4.71
N GLN A 108 -14.26 -10.03 -4.70
CA GLN A 108 -13.79 -10.92 -5.76
C GLN A 108 -14.42 -10.56 -7.11
N HIS A 109 -15.73 -10.26 -7.13
CA HIS A 109 -16.43 -9.83 -8.33
C HIS A 109 -15.80 -8.56 -8.92
N ILE A 110 -15.56 -7.52 -8.09
CA ILE A 110 -14.97 -6.25 -8.51
C ILE A 110 -13.58 -6.46 -9.10
N LEU A 111 -12.70 -7.18 -8.40
CA LEU A 111 -11.33 -7.42 -8.85
C LEU A 111 -11.30 -8.21 -10.16
N THR A 112 -12.19 -9.20 -10.30
CA THR A 112 -12.32 -9.99 -11.53
C THR A 112 -12.86 -9.15 -12.67
N ALA A 113 -13.89 -8.35 -12.42
CA ALA A 113 -14.55 -7.53 -13.43
C ALA A 113 -13.67 -6.39 -13.97
N LEU A 114 -12.81 -5.85 -13.12
CA LEU A 114 -11.86 -4.79 -13.50
C LEU A 114 -10.52 -5.33 -14.04
N GLU A 115 -10.33 -6.66 -14.11
CA GLU A 115 -9.08 -7.27 -14.56
C GLU A 115 -7.87 -6.77 -13.74
N ASP A 116 -8.02 -6.75 -12.39
CA ASP A 116 -6.99 -6.23 -11.48
C ASP A 116 -5.73 -7.10 -11.49
N ILE A 117 -4.55 -6.49 -11.75
CA ILE A 117 -3.28 -7.21 -11.91
C ILE A 117 -2.64 -7.65 -10.59
N VAL A 118 -3.09 -7.14 -9.44
CA VAL A 118 -2.69 -7.67 -8.12
C VAL A 118 -3.44 -8.96 -7.83
N TYR A 119 -4.71 -9.03 -8.25
CA TYR A 119 -5.54 -10.21 -8.10
C TYR A 119 -5.26 -11.29 -9.16
N LYS A 120 -4.91 -10.87 -10.40
CA LYS A 120 -4.55 -11.72 -11.54
C LYS A 120 -3.09 -11.46 -11.98
N PRO A 121 -2.08 -11.85 -11.18
CA PRO A 121 -0.69 -11.50 -11.45
C PRO A 121 -0.13 -12.14 -12.73
N GLU A 122 -0.73 -13.25 -13.20
CA GLU A 122 -0.38 -13.89 -14.47
C GLU A 122 -0.54 -12.96 -15.68
N LYS A 123 -1.47 -12.00 -15.59
CA LYS A 123 -1.74 -11.03 -16.65
C LYS A 123 -0.56 -10.08 -16.92
N LEU A 124 0.31 -9.86 -15.93
CA LEU A 124 1.49 -9.01 -16.09
C LEU A 124 2.38 -9.45 -17.27
N LYS A 125 2.50 -10.76 -17.51
CA LYS A 125 3.30 -11.30 -18.63
C LYS A 125 2.77 -10.89 -20.00
N ASP A 126 1.47 -10.67 -20.11
CA ASP A 126 0.80 -10.34 -21.37
C ASP A 126 0.81 -8.84 -21.67
N ILE A 127 1.20 -8.02 -20.69
CA ILE A 127 1.14 -6.55 -20.75
C ILE A 127 2.45 -5.86 -20.38
N GLU A 128 3.54 -6.63 -20.11
CA GLU A 128 4.82 -6.08 -19.66
C GLU A 128 5.45 -5.08 -20.65
N ASP A 129 5.19 -5.27 -21.95
CA ASP A 129 5.68 -4.41 -23.03
C ASP A 129 4.76 -3.20 -23.31
N GLU A 130 3.62 -3.08 -22.64
CA GLU A 130 2.69 -1.98 -22.87
C GLU A 130 3.23 -0.66 -22.30
N GLU A 131 3.36 0.36 -23.16
CA GLU A 131 3.85 1.68 -22.77
C GLU A 131 2.99 2.30 -21.63
N VAL A 132 1.67 2.14 -21.72
CA VAL A 132 0.71 2.66 -20.75
C VAL A 132 0.89 2.03 -19.37
N LEU A 133 1.32 0.77 -19.27
CA LEU A 133 1.61 0.10 -18.00
C LEU A 133 2.75 0.83 -17.27
N ASN A 134 3.87 1.01 -17.96
CA ASN A 134 5.08 1.58 -17.37
C ASN A 134 4.96 3.10 -17.14
N THR A 135 4.29 3.82 -18.07
CA THR A 135 4.19 5.28 -18.01
C THR A 135 3.09 5.76 -17.08
N SER A 136 1.96 5.06 -17.05
CA SER A 136 0.79 5.47 -16.27
C SER A 136 0.55 4.59 -15.05
N LEU A 137 0.29 3.29 -15.21
CA LEU A 137 -0.11 2.45 -14.07
C LEU A 137 1.00 2.36 -13.02
N PHE A 138 2.24 2.18 -13.46
CA PHE A 138 3.41 2.11 -12.56
C PHE A 138 4.00 3.47 -12.19
N ARG A 139 3.33 4.58 -12.52
CA ARG A 139 3.75 5.89 -12.03
C ARG A 139 3.50 5.98 -10.52
N GLY A 140 4.59 5.97 -9.75
CA GLY A 140 4.56 5.98 -8.28
C GLY A 140 4.32 4.61 -7.64
N VAL A 141 4.19 3.55 -8.42
CA VAL A 141 4.05 2.16 -7.98
C VAL A 141 5.12 1.32 -8.67
N THR A 142 5.72 0.39 -7.96
CA THR A 142 6.70 -0.54 -8.51
C THR A 142 6.14 -1.97 -8.61
N LEU A 143 6.75 -2.83 -9.43
CA LEU A 143 6.43 -4.27 -9.43
C LEU A 143 6.62 -4.90 -8.04
N SER A 144 7.58 -4.40 -7.26
CA SER A 144 7.79 -4.83 -5.88
C SER A 144 6.60 -4.47 -4.99
N ASP A 145 5.96 -3.30 -5.21
CA ASP A 145 4.75 -2.91 -4.48
C ASP A 145 3.58 -3.82 -4.84
N VAL A 146 3.39 -4.12 -6.13
CA VAL A 146 2.33 -5.00 -6.64
C VAL A 146 2.46 -6.40 -6.03
N HIS A 147 3.63 -7.04 -6.16
CA HIS A 147 3.87 -8.39 -5.64
C HIS A 147 4.05 -8.44 -4.11
N GLY A 148 4.45 -7.34 -3.49
CA GLY A 148 4.69 -7.22 -2.06
C GLY A 148 3.50 -6.64 -1.29
N GLN A 149 3.49 -5.31 -1.16
CA GLN A 149 2.54 -4.59 -0.31
C GLN A 149 1.08 -4.77 -0.74
N PHE A 150 0.77 -4.60 -2.03
CA PHE A 150 -0.60 -4.65 -2.52
C PHE A 150 -1.19 -6.05 -2.40
N THR A 151 -0.42 -7.08 -2.85
CA THR A 151 -0.83 -8.48 -2.69
C THR A 151 -1.01 -8.85 -1.22
N ARG A 152 -0.12 -8.38 -0.34
CA ARG A 152 -0.19 -8.63 1.09
C ARG A 152 -1.45 -8.02 1.71
N VAL A 153 -1.74 -6.77 1.40
CA VAL A 153 -2.94 -6.06 1.88
C VAL A 153 -4.19 -6.70 1.31
N LEU A 154 -4.23 -7.01 0.00
CA LEU A 154 -5.37 -7.68 -0.64
C LEU A 154 -5.73 -8.99 0.05
N ASN A 155 -4.73 -9.74 0.53
CA ASN A 155 -4.90 -10.98 1.29
C ASN A 155 -5.23 -10.74 2.79
N GLY A 156 -5.57 -9.53 3.19
CA GLY A 156 -5.96 -9.20 4.57
C GLY A 156 -4.81 -9.12 5.57
N LEU A 157 -3.57 -9.11 5.10
CA LEU A 157 -2.40 -8.94 5.95
C LEU A 157 -2.11 -7.45 6.16
N THR A 158 -1.46 -7.12 7.28
CA THR A 158 -1.05 -5.75 7.56
C THR A 158 0.04 -5.28 6.60
N GLU A 159 -0.04 -4.02 6.25
CA GLU A 159 1.01 -3.31 5.51
C GLU A 159 2.36 -3.43 6.24
N LEU A 160 3.41 -3.59 5.47
CA LEU A 160 4.76 -3.51 6.02
C LEU A 160 5.20 -2.06 5.98
N SER A 161 5.72 -1.55 7.08
CA SER A 161 6.18 -0.17 7.17
C SER A 161 7.71 -0.12 7.18
N ASP A 162 8.24 0.89 6.52
CA ASP A 162 9.64 1.28 6.72
C ASP A 162 9.82 1.82 8.13
N PHE A 163 10.96 1.50 8.75
CA PHE A 163 11.32 2.07 10.02
C PHE A 163 12.65 2.81 9.90
N ASP A 164 12.69 4.02 10.42
CA ASP A 164 13.91 4.83 10.55
C ASP A 164 13.93 5.43 11.95
N PHE A 165 14.73 4.83 12.81
CA PHE A 165 14.83 5.24 14.20
C PHE A 165 16.26 5.09 14.74
N SER A 166 16.58 5.80 15.81
CA SER A 166 17.87 5.67 16.51
C SER A 166 17.68 5.39 17.99
N PHE A 167 18.55 4.55 18.53
CA PHE A 167 18.74 4.40 19.96
C PHE A 167 19.84 5.35 20.43
N VAL A 168 19.55 6.12 21.46
CA VAL A 168 20.48 7.07 22.06
C VAL A 168 20.67 6.74 23.53
N ARG A 169 21.92 6.65 23.95
CA ARG A 169 22.32 6.51 25.35
C ARG A 169 23.33 7.60 25.68
N GLN A 170 23.03 8.39 26.70
CA GLN A 170 23.97 9.36 27.26
C GLN A 170 25.10 8.65 28.00
N GLY A 171 26.31 9.16 27.88
CA GLY A 171 27.46 8.65 28.56
C GLY A 171 27.41 8.96 30.06
N LEU A 172 27.33 7.94 30.88
CA LEU A 172 27.39 8.01 32.34
C LEU A 172 28.45 7.03 32.86
N GLY A 173 29.19 7.40 33.93
CA GLY A 173 30.07 6.47 34.62
C GLY A 173 31.24 5.95 33.78
N GLY A 174 31.83 6.79 32.90
CA GLY A 174 32.98 6.42 32.08
C GLY A 174 32.64 5.84 30.70
N PHE A 175 31.34 5.78 30.33
CA PHE A 175 30.89 5.45 28.98
C PHE A 175 30.73 6.71 28.13
N CYS A 176 31.06 6.61 26.86
CA CYS A 176 30.78 7.70 25.89
C CYS A 176 29.29 7.72 25.50
N ASP A 177 28.84 8.87 24.97
CA ASP A 177 27.56 8.97 24.28
C ASP A 177 27.52 7.97 23.13
N LEU A 178 26.39 7.33 22.97
CA LEU A 178 26.15 6.33 21.93
C LEU A 178 24.89 6.67 21.17
N LYS A 179 24.97 6.74 19.82
CA LYS A 179 23.83 6.79 18.93
C LYS A 179 23.96 5.64 17.93
N ILE A 180 22.92 4.81 17.81
CA ILE A 180 22.84 3.71 16.86
C ILE A 180 21.58 3.91 16.03
N SER A 181 21.74 4.06 14.72
CA SER A 181 20.62 4.23 13.78
C SER A 181 20.22 2.90 13.17
N PHE A 182 18.92 2.67 13.04
CA PHE A 182 18.29 1.50 12.46
C PHE A 182 17.41 1.95 11.30
N LYS A 183 17.72 1.45 10.09
CA LYS A 183 16.94 1.70 8.89
C LYS A 183 16.45 0.37 8.35
N VAL A 184 15.15 0.16 8.44
CA VAL A 184 14.48 -1.02 7.91
C VAL A 184 13.66 -0.58 6.71
N LYS A 185 13.99 -1.10 5.52
CA LYS A 185 13.26 -0.82 4.28
C LYS A 185 12.54 -2.05 3.80
N VAL A 186 11.26 -1.90 3.54
CA VAL A 186 10.44 -2.95 2.95
C VAL A 186 10.96 -3.30 1.55
N GLY A 187 11.03 -4.59 1.26
CA GLY A 187 11.40 -5.08 -0.07
C GLY A 187 12.88 -4.91 -0.44
N SER A 188 13.75 -4.42 0.47
CA SER A 188 15.18 -4.30 0.17
C SER A 188 15.87 -5.68 0.06
N VAL A 189 16.81 -5.77 -0.88
CA VAL A 189 17.64 -6.96 -1.06
C VAL A 189 19.13 -6.54 -0.98
N PRO A 190 19.87 -6.99 0.02
CA PRO A 190 19.48 -7.88 1.12
C PRO A 190 18.51 -7.23 2.10
N SER A 191 17.80 -8.06 2.88
CA SER A 191 16.87 -7.59 3.90
C SER A 191 17.56 -6.73 4.96
N THR A 192 16.94 -5.61 5.33
CA THR A 192 17.45 -4.64 6.31
C THR A 192 16.83 -4.79 7.70
N ASN A 193 15.99 -5.81 7.93
CA ASN A 193 15.30 -6.04 9.21
C ASN A 193 16.10 -6.86 10.24
N ILE A 194 17.32 -7.27 9.90
CA ILE A 194 18.21 -8.00 10.80
C ILE A 194 19.45 -7.15 11.05
N HIS A 195 19.72 -6.83 12.32
CA HIS A 195 20.88 -6.08 12.76
C HIS A 195 21.70 -6.94 13.72
N ALA A 196 23.02 -7.00 13.53
CA ALA A 196 23.91 -7.79 14.35
C ALA A 196 24.94 -6.90 15.06
N PHE A 197 25.11 -7.09 16.37
CA PHE A 197 26.20 -6.48 17.14
C PHE A 197 27.39 -7.41 17.21
N ILE A 198 28.49 -7.04 16.58
CA ILE A 198 29.71 -7.81 16.53
C ILE A 198 30.81 -7.05 17.29
N GLY A 199 31.55 -7.75 18.13
CA GLY A 199 32.65 -7.17 18.90
C GLY A 199 33.24 -8.14 19.88
N ARG A 200 34.41 -7.78 20.48
CA ARG A 200 35.10 -8.59 21.49
C ARG A 200 34.27 -8.73 22.76
N ASN A 201 34.60 -9.74 23.59
CA ASN A 201 33.95 -9.88 24.90
C ASN A 201 34.31 -8.66 25.77
N GLY A 202 33.34 -8.17 26.54
CA GLY A 202 33.49 -6.98 27.38
C GLY A 202 33.30 -5.62 26.70
N CYS A 203 33.06 -5.56 25.38
CA CYS A 203 32.86 -4.26 24.68
C CYS A 203 31.47 -3.63 24.88
N GLY A 204 30.62 -4.20 25.74
CA GLY A 204 29.33 -3.60 26.09
C GLY A 204 28.14 -4.03 25.24
N LYS A 205 28.24 -5.08 24.40
CA LYS A 205 27.10 -5.57 23.56
C LYS A 205 25.84 -5.83 24.39
N THR A 206 25.97 -6.61 25.45
CA THR A 206 24.84 -6.93 26.35
C THR A 206 24.31 -5.68 27.07
N THR A 207 25.18 -4.76 27.45
CA THR A 207 24.79 -3.49 28.06
C THR A 207 23.96 -2.63 27.11
N ILE A 208 24.31 -2.61 25.81
CA ILE A 208 23.54 -1.91 24.79
C ILE A 208 22.17 -2.55 24.62
N LEU A 209 22.10 -3.89 24.46
CA LEU A 209 20.85 -4.62 24.31
C LEU A 209 19.92 -4.43 25.52
N ASN A 210 20.44 -4.53 26.74
CA ASN A 210 19.67 -4.29 27.95
C ASN A 210 19.17 -2.83 27.98
N GLY A 211 20.00 -1.85 27.65
CA GLY A 211 19.57 -0.45 27.55
C GLY A 211 18.49 -0.20 26.51
N MET A 212 18.46 -0.97 25.41
CA MET A 212 17.36 -0.94 24.44
C MET A 212 16.07 -1.54 25.01
N ILE A 213 16.16 -2.65 25.73
CA ILE A 213 15.01 -3.27 26.41
C ILE A 213 14.42 -2.28 27.42
N ASP A 214 15.27 -1.72 28.28
CA ASP A 214 14.87 -0.76 29.30
C ASP A 214 14.21 0.47 28.67
N ALA A 215 14.75 0.99 27.58
CA ALA A 215 14.19 2.14 26.86
C ALA A 215 12.82 1.88 26.23
N ILE A 216 12.45 0.62 25.97
CA ILE A 216 11.13 0.24 25.44
C ILE A 216 10.16 -0.01 26.61
N THR A 217 10.63 -0.60 27.70
CA THR A 217 9.77 -1.02 28.82
C THR A 217 9.55 0.07 29.87
N ASP A 218 10.50 1.01 29.98
CA ASP A 218 10.43 2.14 30.89
C ASP A 218 10.48 3.47 30.11
N SER A 219 9.35 4.19 30.09
CA SER A 219 9.23 5.48 29.38
C SER A 219 10.08 6.61 29.96
N GLU A 220 10.55 6.46 31.20
CA GLU A 220 11.40 7.46 31.90
C GLU A 220 12.88 7.13 31.88
N HIS A 221 13.25 6.02 31.26
CA HIS A 221 14.64 5.60 31.19
C HIS A 221 15.54 6.63 30.48
N VAL A 222 16.76 6.77 30.95
CA VAL A 222 17.77 7.74 30.45
C VAL A 222 18.13 7.46 29.00
N SER A 223 18.19 6.18 28.60
CA SER A 223 18.34 5.78 27.21
C SER A 223 16.96 5.82 26.52
N CYS A 224 16.89 6.27 25.28
CA CYS A 224 15.62 6.37 24.58
C CYS A 224 15.78 6.17 23.07
N PHE A 225 14.65 5.91 22.43
CA PHE A 225 14.56 5.83 20.99
C PHE A 225 13.97 7.11 20.40
N PHE A 226 14.49 7.51 19.23
CA PHE A 226 14.05 8.66 18.46
C PHE A 226 13.68 8.25 17.04
N THR A 227 12.65 8.87 16.47
CA THR A 227 12.38 8.78 15.03
C THR A 227 13.29 9.71 14.27
N GLU A 228 13.85 9.27 13.16
CA GLU A 228 14.63 10.09 12.23
C GLU A 228 13.78 10.64 11.06
N SER A 229 12.54 10.21 10.93
CA SER A 229 11.61 10.64 9.88
C SER A 229 10.68 11.74 10.38
N GLY A 230 10.91 12.97 9.84
CA GLY A 230 10.03 14.13 10.04
C GLY A 230 10.69 15.42 9.60
N LEU A 231 9.89 16.38 9.13
CA LEU A 231 10.32 17.73 8.72
C LEU A 231 10.88 18.56 9.88
N PHE A 232 10.76 18.09 11.13
CA PHE A 232 11.21 18.80 12.34
C PHE A 232 11.84 17.80 13.31
N ALA A 233 13.02 18.10 13.79
CA ALA A 233 13.81 17.54 14.88
C ALA A 233 13.47 16.11 15.38
N GLU A 234 14.49 15.31 15.64
CA GLU A 234 14.42 14.02 16.33
C GLU A 234 13.39 14.05 17.47
N SER A 235 12.28 13.34 17.31
CA SER A 235 11.28 13.20 18.36
C SER A 235 11.38 11.84 19.03
N ARG A 236 11.23 11.81 20.36
CA ARG A 236 11.17 10.54 21.09
C ARG A 236 10.05 9.68 20.55
N ILE A 237 10.33 8.40 20.36
CA ILE A 237 9.36 7.43 19.84
C ILE A 237 8.16 7.35 20.79
N PRO A 238 6.91 7.49 20.28
CA PRO A 238 5.72 7.40 21.11
C PRO A 238 5.49 5.99 21.64
N THR A 239 4.81 5.87 22.76
CA THR A 239 4.36 4.59 23.32
C THR A 239 3.53 3.83 22.28
N GLY A 240 3.89 2.55 22.05
CA GLY A 240 3.19 1.71 21.06
C GLY A 240 3.80 1.73 19.66
N TYR A 241 4.88 2.46 19.41
CA TYR A 241 5.62 2.39 18.16
C TYR A 241 6.12 0.96 17.87
N PHE A 242 6.65 0.28 18.87
CA PHE A 242 6.96 -1.14 18.81
C PHE A 242 5.76 -1.93 19.34
N ARG A 243 5.21 -2.80 18.50
CA ARG A 243 4.00 -3.58 18.85
C ARG A 243 4.28 -4.66 19.90
N SER A 244 5.47 -5.23 19.88
CA SER A 244 5.91 -6.26 20.83
C SER A 244 7.44 -6.29 20.92
N LEU A 245 7.95 -6.68 22.09
CA LEU A 245 9.36 -6.97 22.33
C LEU A 245 9.50 -8.42 22.76
N VAL A 246 10.39 -9.16 22.10
CA VAL A 246 10.75 -10.52 22.49
C VAL A 246 12.26 -10.53 22.75
N SER A 247 12.64 -10.84 23.98
CA SER A 247 14.06 -11.03 24.38
C SER A 247 14.29 -12.49 24.71
N VAL A 248 15.35 -13.06 24.13
CA VAL A 248 15.79 -14.44 24.41
C VAL A 248 17.22 -14.36 24.86
N SER A 249 17.51 -14.90 26.06
CA SER A 249 18.83 -14.95 26.68
C SER A 249 19.34 -16.38 26.77
#